data_2ec4bc1dcd5722ff05da8694f27e78f6
#
_entry.id   2ec4bc1dcd5722ff05da8694f27e78f6
#
_cell.length_a   1.000
_cell.length_b   1.000
_cell.length_c   1.000
_cell.angle_alpha   90.00
_cell.angle_beta   90.00
_cell.angle_gamma   90.00
#
_symmetry.space_group_name_H-M   'P 1'
#
loop_
_entity.id
_entity.type
_entity.pdbx_description
1 polymer ?
#
loop_
_entity_poly.entity_id
_entity_poly.type
_entity_poly.pdbx_seq_one_letter_code
_entity_poly.pdbx_strand_id
1 'polypeptide(L)'
;RPALVLMACNLYKENVDTAVNPALGLEVFHNFTLLHDDLMDDADKRRNKPTVHKVWNANTAILSGDAMLIAAYQLIGETESESLKEILDLFTRTALEICGGQQYDMEFESRTDVTEEEYIEMIRLKTAVLLACALKMGAIMGNAPKADAETLYQFGINIGLAFQLQDDLLDVYGDTATFGKNIGGDILCNKKTFMLINALRLASNTQK
;
A
#
# COMPACT_ATOMS: atom_id res chain seq x y z
N ARG A 1 5.13 4.39 -6.89
CA ARG A 1 4.16 5.42 -6.46
C ARG A 1 4.59 6.81 -6.89
N PRO A 2 5.83 7.29 -6.64
CA PRO A 2 6.28 8.59 -7.13
C PRO A 2 6.10 8.76 -8.65
N ALA A 3 6.49 7.75 -9.42
CA ALA A 3 6.31 7.76 -10.88
C ALA A 3 4.84 7.95 -11.28
N LEU A 4 3.88 7.33 -10.55
CA LEU A 4 2.45 7.49 -10.83
C LEU A 4 1.97 8.91 -10.58
N VAL A 5 2.46 9.59 -9.53
CA VAL A 5 2.16 11.01 -9.29
C VAL A 5 2.64 11.87 -10.46
N LEU A 6 3.91 11.71 -10.85
CA LEU A 6 4.51 12.49 -11.93
C LEU A 6 3.86 12.20 -13.28
N MET A 7 3.58 10.94 -13.59
CA MET A 7 2.90 10.54 -14.83
C MET A 7 1.49 11.10 -14.91
N ALA A 8 0.71 11.00 -13.81
CA ALA A 8 -0.64 11.55 -13.78
C ALA A 8 -0.66 13.08 -13.88
N CYS A 9 0.31 13.77 -13.27
CA CYS A 9 0.50 15.21 -13.45
C CYS A 9 0.84 15.56 -14.91
N ASN A 10 1.74 14.78 -15.53
CA ASN A 10 2.20 15.00 -16.89
C ASN A 10 1.12 14.79 -17.96
N LEU A 11 0.04 14.08 -17.66
CA LEU A 11 -1.12 13.98 -18.56
C LEU A 11 -1.78 15.34 -18.83
N TYR A 12 -1.65 16.29 -17.89
CA TYR A 12 -2.33 17.59 -17.94
C TYR A 12 -1.38 18.79 -17.97
N LYS A 13 -0.10 18.60 -17.62
CA LYS A 13 0.88 19.68 -17.51
C LYS A 13 2.28 19.17 -17.86
N GLU A 14 2.98 19.84 -18.78
CA GLU A 14 4.34 19.44 -19.18
C GLU A 14 5.36 19.53 -18.04
N ASN A 15 5.34 20.64 -17.28
CA ASN A 15 6.24 20.81 -16.14
C ASN A 15 5.64 20.15 -14.89
N VAL A 16 6.32 19.13 -14.38
CA VAL A 16 5.93 18.34 -13.21
C VAL A 16 6.71 18.69 -11.93
N ASP A 17 7.57 19.70 -11.95
CA ASP A 17 8.47 20.04 -10.84
C ASP A 17 7.71 20.27 -9.53
N THR A 18 6.55 20.93 -9.61
CA THR A 18 5.68 21.15 -8.44
C THR A 18 5.11 19.88 -7.83
N ALA A 19 5.08 18.77 -8.57
CA ALA A 19 4.58 17.46 -8.10
C ALA A 19 5.69 16.59 -7.47
N VAL A 20 6.95 17.03 -7.51
CA VAL A 20 8.08 16.23 -7.00
C VAL A 20 8.01 16.07 -5.49
N ASN A 21 7.80 17.14 -4.72
CA ASN A 21 7.72 17.06 -3.26
C ASN A 21 6.55 16.19 -2.78
N PRO A 22 5.31 16.33 -3.30
CA PRO A 22 4.23 15.40 -2.98
C PRO A 22 4.52 13.95 -3.36
N ALA A 23 5.18 13.72 -4.50
CA ALA A 23 5.58 12.38 -4.93
C ALA A 23 6.60 11.75 -3.96
N LEU A 24 7.59 12.52 -3.52
CA LEU A 24 8.56 12.10 -2.50
C LEU A 24 7.89 11.85 -1.15
N GLY A 25 6.99 12.75 -0.72
CA GLY A 25 6.23 12.58 0.51
C GLY A 25 5.44 11.27 0.53
N LEU A 26 4.79 10.94 -0.60
CA LEU A 26 4.05 9.69 -0.74
C LEU A 26 4.97 8.45 -0.65
N GLU A 27 6.19 8.51 -1.16
CA GLU A 27 7.15 7.41 -1.07
C GLU A 27 7.72 7.28 0.35
N VAL A 28 8.00 8.40 1.01
CA VAL A 28 8.42 8.39 2.43
C VAL A 28 7.33 7.78 3.29
N PHE A 29 6.06 8.16 3.08
CA PHE A 29 4.92 7.55 3.75
C PHE A 29 4.84 6.05 3.49
N HIS A 30 4.99 5.61 2.23
CA HIS A 30 5.00 4.18 1.94
C HIS A 30 6.12 3.43 2.66
N ASN A 31 7.33 4.00 2.72
CA ASN A 31 8.42 3.35 3.45
C ASN A 31 8.17 3.32 4.97
N PHE A 32 7.48 4.33 5.52
CA PHE A 32 6.96 4.30 6.88
C PHE A 32 6.03 3.09 7.10
N THR A 33 5.03 2.91 6.22
CA THR A 33 4.10 1.79 6.36
C THR A 33 4.81 0.43 6.29
N LEU A 34 5.80 0.27 5.38
CA LEU A 34 6.60 -0.96 5.29
C LEU A 34 7.41 -1.22 6.56
N LEU A 35 7.94 -0.18 7.18
CA LEU A 35 8.78 -0.30 8.38
C LEU A 35 7.97 -0.77 9.59
N HIS A 36 6.75 -0.24 9.75
CA HIS A 36 5.82 -0.67 10.80
C HIS A 36 5.22 -2.04 10.51
N ASP A 37 4.87 -2.34 9.26
CA ASP A 37 4.40 -3.64 8.80
C ASP A 37 5.43 -4.75 9.11
N ASP A 38 6.70 -4.54 8.75
CA ASP A 38 7.79 -5.46 9.07
C ASP A 38 7.91 -5.76 10.57
N LEU A 39 7.65 -4.77 11.41
CA LEU A 39 7.67 -4.96 12.87
C LEU A 39 6.45 -5.73 13.37
N MET A 40 5.26 -5.42 12.85
CA MET A 40 4.01 -6.08 13.22
C MET A 40 4.00 -7.56 12.81
N ASP A 41 4.55 -7.87 11.63
CA ASP A 41 4.66 -9.23 11.09
C ASP A 41 5.89 -9.98 11.61
N ASP A 42 6.73 -9.38 12.47
CA ASP A 42 8.03 -9.90 12.92
C ASP A 42 8.93 -10.38 11.77
N ALA A 43 8.86 -9.71 10.63
CA ALA A 43 9.54 -10.09 9.40
C ALA A 43 11.08 -9.97 9.53
N ASP A 44 11.82 -11.04 9.19
CA ASP A 44 13.28 -11.03 9.27
C ASP A 44 13.95 -10.19 8.20
N LYS A 45 13.37 -10.16 7.00
CA LYS A 45 13.96 -9.53 5.81
C LYS A 45 12.94 -8.79 4.97
N ARG A 46 13.38 -7.68 4.38
CA ARG A 46 12.71 -6.97 3.30
C ARG A 46 13.69 -6.66 2.18
N ARG A 47 13.35 -7.01 0.93
CA ARG A 47 14.22 -6.82 -0.25
C ARG A 47 15.63 -7.41 -0.03
N ASN A 48 15.69 -8.62 0.51
CA ASN A 48 16.93 -9.36 0.85
C ASN A 48 17.84 -8.70 1.89
N LYS A 49 17.38 -7.67 2.61
CA LYS A 49 18.09 -7.03 3.72
C LYS A 49 17.36 -7.30 5.03
N PRO A 50 18.09 -7.43 6.17
CA PRO A 50 17.43 -7.50 7.47
C PRO A 50 16.54 -6.27 7.71
N THR A 51 15.41 -6.49 8.37
CA THR A 51 14.47 -5.43 8.74
C THR A 51 15.04 -4.55 9.86
N VAL A 52 14.50 -3.33 10.00
CA VAL A 52 15.04 -2.34 10.96
C VAL A 52 14.98 -2.86 12.39
N HIS A 53 13.88 -3.51 12.80
CA HIS A 53 13.74 -4.04 14.16
C HIS A 53 14.69 -5.22 14.46
N LYS A 54 15.11 -5.96 13.44
CA LYS A 54 16.12 -7.03 13.58
C LYS A 54 17.56 -6.48 13.64
N VAL A 55 17.84 -5.37 12.95
CA VAL A 55 19.18 -4.72 12.99
C VAL A 55 19.39 -3.93 14.27
N TRP A 56 18.37 -3.21 14.73
CA TRP A 56 18.42 -2.38 15.95
C TRP A 56 17.50 -2.95 17.04
N ASN A 57 16.26 -2.49 17.10
CA ASN A 57 15.21 -2.96 18.01
C ASN A 57 13.84 -2.41 17.61
N ALA A 58 12.78 -2.90 18.28
CA ALA A 58 11.39 -2.48 18.01
C ALA A 58 11.18 -0.98 18.23
N ASN A 59 11.72 -0.40 19.31
CA ASN A 59 11.53 1.02 19.61
C ASN A 59 12.16 1.93 18.53
N THR A 60 13.34 1.53 18.02
CA THR A 60 13.98 2.25 16.91
C THR A 60 13.13 2.17 15.64
N ALA A 61 12.53 1.03 15.34
CA ALA A 61 11.63 0.88 14.20
C ALA A 61 10.40 1.79 14.34
N ILE A 62 9.76 1.81 15.51
CA ILE A 62 8.58 2.68 15.78
C ILE A 62 8.95 4.15 15.58
N LEU A 63 9.97 4.64 16.30
CA LEU A 63 10.36 6.06 16.26
C LEU A 63 10.84 6.51 14.87
N SER A 64 11.52 5.63 14.14
CA SER A 64 11.94 5.93 12.76
C SER A 64 10.74 6.03 11.83
N GLY A 65 9.76 5.14 11.97
CA GLY A 65 8.52 5.18 11.23
C GLY A 65 7.72 6.46 11.52
N ASP A 66 7.56 6.82 12.80
CA ASP A 66 6.86 8.04 13.20
C ASP A 66 7.53 9.30 12.62
N ALA A 67 8.88 9.34 12.65
CA ALA A 67 9.62 10.45 12.04
C ALA A 67 9.41 10.49 10.51
N MET A 68 9.35 9.34 9.84
CA MET A 68 9.06 9.28 8.40
C MET A 68 7.64 9.73 8.09
N LEU A 69 6.64 9.38 8.91
CA LEU A 69 5.27 9.86 8.75
C LEU A 69 5.21 11.39 8.83
N ILE A 70 5.88 11.99 9.82
CA ILE A 70 5.96 13.44 9.97
C ILE A 70 6.67 14.08 8.76
N ALA A 71 7.80 13.51 8.32
CA ALA A 71 8.52 13.99 7.14
C ALA A 71 7.68 13.90 5.85
N ALA A 72 6.84 12.87 5.71
CA ALA A 72 5.93 12.75 4.58
C ALA A 72 4.91 13.90 4.55
N TYR A 73 4.30 14.22 5.70
CA TYR A 73 3.41 15.40 5.82
C TYR A 73 4.13 16.71 5.54
N GLN A 74 5.38 16.86 6.00
CA GLN A 74 6.19 18.04 5.70
C GLN A 74 6.41 18.22 4.21
N LEU A 75 6.88 17.16 3.51
CA LEU A 75 7.12 17.20 2.06
C LEU A 75 5.86 17.53 1.25
N ILE A 76 4.71 16.96 1.64
CA ILE A 76 3.43 17.29 1.00
C ILE A 76 3.02 18.72 1.31
N GLY A 77 3.23 19.17 2.54
CA GLY A 77 2.89 20.52 3.01
C GLY A 77 3.73 21.64 2.36
N GLU A 78 4.94 21.33 1.87
CA GLU A 78 5.80 22.25 1.11
C GLU A 78 5.31 22.47 -0.34
N THR A 79 4.20 21.85 -0.74
CA THR A 79 3.63 22.00 -2.07
C THR A 79 3.08 23.42 -2.28
N GLU A 80 3.67 24.14 -3.22
CA GLU A 80 3.17 25.45 -3.67
C GLU A 80 1.99 25.25 -4.63
N SER A 81 0.77 25.11 -4.09
CA SER A 81 -0.45 24.91 -4.88
C SER A 81 -1.67 25.44 -4.13
N GLU A 82 -2.59 26.07 -4.87
CA GLU A 82 -3.93 26.41 -4.37
C GLU A 82 -4.70 25.17 -3.94
N SER A 83 -4.37 23.99 -4.50
CA SER A 83 -4.97 22.71 -4.18
C SER A 83 -4.33 21.99 -2.99
N LEU A 84 -3.40 22.63 -2.25
CA LEU A 84 -2.70 21.99 -1.12
C LEU A 84 -3.67 21.37 -0.11
N LYS A 85 -4.74 22.08 0.22
CA LYS A 85 -5.75 21.54 1.16
C LYS A 85 -6.42 20.26 0.60
N GLU A 86 -6.78 20.24 -0.67
CA GLU A 86 -7.39 19.06 -1.32
C GLU A 86 -6.42 17.87 -1.33
N ILE A 87 -5.14 18.13 -1.60
CA ILE A 87 -4.07 17.13 -1.59
C ILE A 87 -3.87 16.56 -0.18
N LEU A 88 -3.82 17.42 0.85
CA LEU A 88 -3.69 16.97 2.24
C LEU A 88 -4.91 16.20 2.72
N ASP A 89 -6.13 16.62 2.35
CA ASP A 89 -7.36 15.91 2.69
C ASP A 89 -7.40 14.51 2.04
N LEU A 90 -6.99 14.41 0.77
CA LEU A 90 -6.85 13.14 0.06
C LEU A 90 -5.82 12.23 0.73
N PHE A 91 -4.62 12.76 0.99
CA PHE A 91 -3.53 11.99 1.61
C PHE A 91 -3.91 11.53 3.02
N THR A 92 -4.45 12.42 3.86
CA THR A 92 -4.85 12.08 5.23
C THR A 92 -5.92 10.99 5.28
N ARG A 93 -6.94 11.07 4.40
CA ARG A 93 -7.96 10.03 4.27
C ARG A 93 -7.33 8.70 3.87
N THR A 94 -6.46 8.71 2.87
CA THR A 94 -5.75 7.52 2.41
C THR A 94 -4.88 6.91 3.53
N ALA A 95 -4.19 7.74 4.31
CA ALA A 95 -3.39 7.27 5.45
C ALA A 95 -4.26 6.56 6.50
N LEU A 96 -5.44 7.11 6.83
CA LEU A 96 -6.40 6.49 7.74
C LEU A 96 -6.97 5.18 7.18
N GLU A 97 -7.28 5.13 5.89
CA GLU A 97 -7.75 3.91 5.21
C GLU A 97 -6.69 2.81 5.28
N ILE A 98 -5.41 3.14 5.09
CA ILE A 98 -4.30 2.16 5.19
C ILE A 98 -4.17 1.63 6.62
N CYS A 99 -4.30 2.48 7.64
CA CYS A 99 -4.33 2.02 9.04
C CYS A 99 -5.48 1.04 9.28
N GLY A 100 -6.68 1.32 8.75
CA GLY A 100 -7.82 0.40 8.81
C GLY A 100 -7.57 -0.92 8.10
N GLY A 101 -6.94 -0.88 6.91
CA GLY A 101 -6.57 -2.08 6.16
C GLY A 101 -5.54 -2.94 6.90
N GLN A 102 -4.55 -2.32 7.54
CA GLN A 102 -3.58 -3.02 8.39
C GLN A 102 -4.24 -3.67 9.60
N GLN A 103 -5.20 -2.98 10.22
CA GLN A 103 -5.97 -3.55 11.34
C GLN A 103 -6.75 -4.80 10.90
N TYR A 104 -7.42 -4.77 9.76
CA TYR A 104 -8.11 -5.95 9.21
C TYR A 104 -7.15 -7.10 8.91
N ASP A 105 -5.98 -6.82 8.31
CA ASP A 105 -4.98 -7.83 7.99
C ASP A 105 -4.53 -8.59 9.26
N MET A 106 -4.24 -7.86 10.35
CA MET A 106 -3.89 -8.44 11.64
C MET A 106 -5.05 -9.24 12.28
N GLU A 107 -6.28 -8.72 12.24
CA GLU A 107 -7.45 -9.41 12.80
C GLU A 107 -7.75 -10.71 12.05
N PHE A 108 -7.58 -10.71 10.73
CA PHE A 108 -7.87 -11.88 9.89
C PHE A 108 -6.96 -13.07 10.19
N GLU A 109 -5.75 -12.86 10.70
CA GLU A 109 -4.85 -13.96 11.10
C GLU A 109 -5.48 -14.90 12.13
N SER A 110 -6.27 -14.35 13.05
CA SER A 110 -6.94 -15.11 14.13
C SER A 110 -8.33 -15.64 13.74
N ARG A 111 -8.93 -15.15 12.63
CA ARG A 111 -10.26 -15.53 12.17
C ARG A 111 -10.23 -16.74 11.25
N THR A 112 -11.30 -17.52 11.24
CA THR A 112 -11.52 -18.68 10.35
C THR A 112 -12.68 -18.48 9.38
N ASP A 113 -13.40 -17.36 9.52
CA ASP A 113 -14.65 -17.02 8.83
C ASP A 113 -14.52 -15.85 7.87
N VAL A 114 -13.27 -15.47 7.52
CA VAL A 114 -13.01 -14.35 6.59
C VAL A 114 -13.59 -14.66 5.21
N THR A 115 -14.43 -13.75 4.71
CA THR A 115 -15.04 -13.88 3.39
C THR A 115 -14.16 -13.27 2.30
N GLU A 116 -14.47 -13.60 1.05
CA GLU A 116 -13.80 -13.02 -0.12
C GLU A 116 -13.99 -11.50 -0.18
N GLU A 117 -15.20 -11.03 0.13
CA GLU A 117 -15.55 -9.61 0.13
C GLU A 117 -14.76 -8.84 1.21
N GLU A 118 -14.64 -9.39 2.43
CA GLU A 118 -13.82 -8.80 3.50
C GLU A 118 -12.35 -8.74 3.10
N TYR A 119 -11.83 -9.79 2.47
CA TYR A 119 -10.46 -9.82 1.96
C TYR A 119 -10.22 -8.74 0.88
N ILE A 120 -11.11 -8.62 -0.11
CA ILE A 120 -11.02 -7.59 -1.16
C ILE A 120 -11.06 -6.19 -0.55
N GLU A 121 -11.91 -5.95 0.44
CA GLU A 121 -11.94 -4.66 1.15
C GLU A 121 -10.64 -4.40 1.93
N MET A 122 -10.09 -5.39 2.61
CA MET A 122 -8.81 -5.26 3.31
C MET A 122 -7.68 -4.88 2.35
N ILE A 123 -7.52 -5.56 1.21
CA ILE A 123 -6.46 -5.22 0.23
C ILE A 123 -6.74 -3.90 -0.50
N ARG A 124 -8.01 -3.52 -0.66
CA ARG A 124 -8.36 -2.18 -1.13
C ARG A 124 -7.79 -1.12 -0.21
N LEU A 125 -8.05 -1.25 1.10
CA LEU A 125 -7.60 -0.30 2.13
C LEU A 125 -6.09 -0.35 2.34
N LYS A 126 -5.50 -1.53 2.47
CA LYS A 126 -4.06 -1.69 2.79
C LYS A 126 -3.16 -1.32 1.60
N THR A 127 -3.58 -1.64 0.37
CA THR A 127 -2.69 -1.58 -0.80
C THR A 127 -3.21 -0.63 -1.89
N ALA A 128 -4.47 -0.77 -2.34
CA ALA A 128 -4.94 -0.11 -3.54
C ALA A 128 -5.12 1.41 -3.37
N VAL A 129 -5.60 1.87 -2.21
CA VAL A 129 -5.88 3.29 -1.97
C VAL A 129 -4.63 4.18 -2.11
N LEU A 130 -3.43 3.67 -1.81
CA LEU A 130 -2.20 4.46 -1.96
C LEU A 130 -1.80 4.66 -3.43
N LEU A 131 -2.07 3.68 -4.29
CA LEU A 131 -1.88 3.84 -5.74
C LEU A 131 -2.91 4.80 -6.34
N ALA A 132 -4.16 4.70 -5.88
CA ALA A 132 -5.23 5.60 -6.26
C ALA A 132 -4.94 7.04 -5.81
N CYS A 133 -4.47 7.22 -4.57
CA CYS A 133 -4.02 8.51 -4.05
C CYS A 133 -2.90 9.10 -4.91
N ALA A 134 -1.90 8.30 -5.29
CA ALA A 134 -0.80 8.76 -6.13
C ALA A 134 -1.29 9.32 -7.48
N LEU A 135 -2.17 8.61 -8.15
CA LEU A 135 -2.71 9.01 -9.45
C LEU A 135 -3.59 10.26 -9.33
N LYS A 136 -4.51 10.28 -8.34
CA LYS A 136 -5.39 11.43 -8.12
C LYS A 136 -4.63 12.68 -7.68
N MET A 137 -3.63 12.52 -6.81
CA MET A 137 -2.74 13.60 -6.37
C MET A 137 -2.02 14.22 -7.57
N GLY A 138 -1.44 13.40 -8.46
CA GLY A 138 -0.80 13.87 -9.68
C GLY A 138 -1.77 14.60 -10.60
N ALA A 139 -2.98 14.09 -10.80
CA ALA A 139 -4.02 14.73 -11.59
C ALA A 139 -4.40 16.11 -11.02
N ILE A 140 -4.59 16.23 -9.71
CA ILE A 140 -4.87 17.51 -9.04
C ILE A 140 -3.72 18.49 -9.27
N MET A 141 -2.46 18.06 -9.13
CA MET A 141 -1.27 18.88 -9.38
C MET A 141 -1.15 19.33 -10.85
N GLY A 142 -1.65 18.51 -11.76
CA GLY A 142 -1.76 18.84 -13.21
C GLY A 142 -2.93 19.76 -13.55
N ASN A 143 -3.77 20.14 -12.59
CA ASN A 143 -5.04 20.87 -12.80
C ASN A 143 -6.04 20.09 -13.67
N ALA A 144 -6.11 18.78 -13.51
CA ALA A 144 -7.08 17.93 -14.19
C ALA A 144 -8.52 18.30 -13.84
N PRO A 145 -9.49 18.12 -14.74
CA PRO A 145 -10.90 18.15 -14.38
C PRO A 145 -11.20 17.17 -13.24
N LYS A 146 -12.11 17.52 -12.34
CA LYS A 146 -12.44 16.64 -11.19
C LYS A 146 -12.89 15.25 -11.61
N ALA A 147 -13.62 15.13 -12.72
CA ALA A 147 -14.08 13.85 -13.24
C ALA A 147 -12.90 12.96 -13.67
N ASP A 148 -11.88 13.54 -14.30
CA ASP A 148 -10.68 12.82 -14.73
C ASP A 148 -9.84 12.39 -13.54
N ALA A 149 -9.67 13.28 -12.54
CA ALA A 149 -8.98 12.95 -11.30
C ALA A 149 -9.65 11.79 -10.56
N GLU A 150 -11.00 11.73 -10.56
CA GLU A 150 -11.74 10.61 -10.00
C GLU A 150 -11.60 9.34 -10.82
N THR A 151 -11.60 9.43 -12.16
CA THR A 151 -11.35 8.29 -13.04
C THR A 151 -9.96 7.69 -12.81
N LEU A 152 -8.94 8.53 -12.66
CA LEU A 152 -7.58 8.09 -12.31
C LEU A 152 -7.50 7.47 -10.92
N TYR A 153 -8.28 7.97 -9.95
CA TYR A 153 -8.41 7.33 -8.65
C TYR A 153 -8.97 5.91 -8.76
N GLN A 154 -10.09 5.72 -9.49
CA GLN A 154 -10.70 4.40 -9.68
C GLN A 154 -9.79 3.45 -10.47
N PHE A 155 -9.06 3.96 -11.45
CA PHE A 155 -8.03 3.19 -12.15
C PHE A 155 -6.94 2.71 -11.18
N GLY A 156 -6.49 3.58 -10.26
CA GLY A 156 -5.53 3.23 -9.21
C GLY A 156 -6.03 2.15 -8.26
N ILE A 157 -7.30 2.20 -7.86
CA ILE A 157 -7.95 1.15 -7.06
C ILE A 157 -7.87 -0.19 -7.79
N ASN A 158 -8.31 -0.24 -9.05
CA ASN A 158 -8.35 -1.49 -9.83
C ASN A 158 -6.94 -2.08 -10.06
N ILE A 159 -5.95 -1.24 -10.37
CA ILE A 159 -4.55 -1.70 -10.49
C ILE A 159 -4.03 -2.23 -9.16
N GLY A 160 -4.35 -1.55 -8.06
CA GLY A 160 -3.89 -1.96 -6.73
C GLY A 160 -4.47 -3.30 -6.30
N LEU A 161 -5.76 -3.53 -6.55
CA LEU A 161 -6.40 -4.83 -6.32
C LEU A 161 -5.78 -5.93 -7.19
N ALA A 162 -5.62 -5.68 -8.49
CA ALA A 162 -4.99 -6.64 -9.40
C ALA A 162 -3.54 -6.97 -9.00
N PHE A 163 -2.79 -5.96 -8.54
CA PHE A 163 -1.42 -6.13 -8.06
C PHE A 163 -1.36 -7.03 -6.82
N GLN A 164 -2.25 -6.82 -5.84
CA GLN A 164 -2.26 -7.65 -4.63
C GLN A 164 -2.69 -9.09 -4.92
N LEU A 165 -3.73 -9.29 -5.73
CA LEU A 165 -4.14 -10.63 -6.16
C LEU A 165 -3.03 -11.38 -6.91
N GLN A 166 -2.22 -10.65 -7.69
CA GLN A 166 -1.05 -11.21 -8.36
C GLN A 166 0.07 -11.54 -7.35
N ASP A 167 0.30 -10.70 -6.34
CA ASP A 167 1.29 -10.96 -5.28
C ASP A 167 0.94 -12.25 -4.52
N ASP A 168 -0.31 -12.42 -4.11
CA ASP A 168 -0.83 -13.63 -3.47
C ASP A 168 -0.62 -14.88 -4.35
N LEU A 169 -0.91 -14.77 -5.65
CA LEU A 169 -0.70 -15.86 -6.59
C LEU A 169 0.79 -16.24 -6.69
N LEU A 170 1.67 -15.23 -6.72
CA LEU A 170 3.12 -15.44 -6.81
C LEU A 170 3.71 -15.97 -5.50
N ASP A 171 3.12 -15.67 -4.33
CA ASP A 171 3.54 -16.28 -3.06
C ASP A 171 3.29 -17.79 -3.05
N VAL A 172 2.28 -18.28 -3.75
CA VAL A 172 1.96 -19.71 -3.83
C VAL A 172 2.68 -20.41 -5.00
N TYR A 173 2.72 -19.80 -6.17
CA TYR A 173 3.13 -20.42 -7.43
C TYR A 173 4.34 -19.75 -8.10
N GLY A 174 4.92 -18.71 -7.47
CA GLY A 174 6.06 -18.01 -8.04
C GLY A 174 7.35 -18.82 -8.02
N ASP A 175 8.38 -18.27 -8.68
CA ASP A 175 9.74 -18.77 -8.60
C ASP A 175 10.56 -17.85 -7.66
N THR A 176 11.21 -18.44 -6.66
CA THR A 176 12.01 -17.72 -5.66
C THR A 176 13.10 -16.85 -6.26
N ALA A 177 13.68 -17.27 -7.39
CA ALA A 177 14.74 -16.51 -8.06
C ALA A 177 14.18 -15.21 -8.69
N THR A 178 12.94 -15.27 -9.18
CA THR A 178 12.27 -14.14 -9.86
C THR A 178 11.50 -13.26 -8.87
N PHE A 179 10.84 -13.86 -7.89
CA PHE A 179 9.98 -13.17 -6.93
C PHE A 179 10.75 -12.45 -5.82
N GLY A 180 11.96 -12.95 -5.48
CA GLY A 180 12.85 -12.33 -4.48
C GLY A 180 12.37 -12.43 -3.02
N LYS A 181 11.32 -13.25 -2.77
CA LYS A 181 10.80 -13.61 -1.44
C LYS A 181 10.81 -15.14 -1.30
N ASN A 182 10.69 -15.65 -0.07
CA ASN A 182 10.41 -17.05 0.16
C ASN A 182 8.97 -17.35 -0.29
N ILE A 183 8.77 -18.44 -1.02
CA ILE A 183 7.45 -18.92 -1.44
C ILE A 183 6.71 -19.50 -0.22
N GLY A 184 5.40 -19.27 -0.13
CA GLY A 184 4.55 -19.78 0.95
C GLY A 184 4.66 -18.99 2.25
N GLY A 185 5.22 -17.79 2.22
CA GLY A 185 5.30 -16.90 3.39
C GLY A 185 3.94 -16.60 3.98
N ASP A 186 2.95 -16.31 3.16
CA ASP A 186 1.58 -16.03 3.58
C ASP A 186 0.93 -17.23 4.28
N ILE A 187 1.20 -18.45 3.80
CA ILE A 187 0.71 -19.68 4.43
C ILE A 187 1.34 -19.87 5.81
N LEU A 188 2.65 -19.63 5.94
CA LEU A 188 3.37 -19.76 7.21
C LEU A 188 2.88 -18.74 8.25
N CYS A 189 2.52 -17.54 7.81
CA CYS A 189 1.97 -16.46 8.66
C CYS A 189 0.45 -16.58 8.87
N ASN A 190 -0.19 -17.65 8.38
CA ASN A 190 -1.65 -17.84 8.47
C ASN A 190 -2.47 -16.69 7.85
N LYS A 191 -1.91 -16.02 6.84
CA LYS A 191 -2.61 -14.94 6.12
C LYS A 191 -3.82 -15.50 5.39
N LYS A 192 -4.94 -14.79 5.46
CA LYS A 192 -6.20 -15.17 4.80
C LYS A 192 -6.23 -14.55 3.40
N THR A 193 -5.41 -15.11 2.49
CA THR A 193 -5.33 -14.65 1.11
C THR A 193 -6.54 -15.11 0.28
N PHE A 194 -6.76 -14.46 -0.87
CA PHE A 194 -7.78 -14.86 -1.83
C PHE A 194 -7.67 -16.35 -2.19
N MET A 195 -6.44 -16.83 -2.38
CA MET A 195 -6.16 -18.23 -2.72
C MET A 195 -6.60 -19.18 -1.62
N LEU A 196 -6.25 -18.90 -0.36
CA LEU A 196 -6.61 -19.75 0.78
C LEU A 196 -8.13 -19.76 1.03
N ILE A 197 -8.77 -18.59 1.02
CA ILE A 197 -10.23 -18.45 1.22
C ILE A 197 -10.98 -19.30 0.19
N ASN A 198 -10.63 -19.16 -1.09
CA ASN A 198 -11.29 -19.91 -2.15
C ASN A 198 -10.95 -21.41 -2.13
N ALA A 199 -9.73 -21.80 -1.79
CA ALA A 199 -9.35 -23.18 -1.62
C ALA A 199 -10.20 -23.85 -0.52
N LEU A 200 -10.33 -23.23 0.63
CA LEU A 200 -11.14 -23.73 1.76
C LEU A 200 -12.64 -23.80 1.41
N ARG A 201 -13.16 -22.79 0.68
CA ARG A 201 -14.55 -22.76 0.24
C ARG A 201 -14.89 -23.91 -0.70
N LEU A 202 -13.98 -24.23 -1.63
CA LEU A 202 -14.17 -25.27 -2.66
C LEU A 202 -13.78 -26.67 -2.18
N ALA A 203 -13.03 -26.78 -1.08
CA ALA A 203 -12.55 -28.05 -0.55
C ALA A 203 -13.70 -28.94 -0.05
N SER A 204 -13.61 -30.24 -0.31
CA SER A 204 -14.46 -31.26 0.30
C SER A 204 -14.13 -31.43 1.79
N ASN A 205 -15.02 -32.10 2.55
CA ASN A 205 -14.80 -32.39 3.97
C ASN A 205 -13.54 -33.23 4.25
N THR A 206 -13.03 -33.96 3.26
CA THR A 206 -11.79 -34.73 3.39
C THR A 206 -10.53 -33.96 3.03
N GLN A 207 -10.67 -32.77 2.45
CA GLN A 207 -9.57 -31.88 2.06
C GLN A 207 -9.37 -30.73 3.06
N LYS A 208 -10.38 -30.44 3.90
CA LYS A 208 -10.31 -29.54 5.04
C LYS A 208 -9.67 -30.23 6.24
#